data_a92f24851fa42e6296384d3993472f0c
#
_entry.id   a92f24851fa42e6296384d3993472f0c
#
_cell.length_a   1.000
_cell.length_b   1.000
_cell.length_c   1.000
_cell.angle_alpha   90.00
_cell.angle_beta   90.00
_cell.angle_gamma   90.00
#
_symmetry.space_group_name_H-M   'P 1'
#
loop_
_entity.id
_entity.type
_entity.pdbx_description
1 polymer ?
#
loop_
_entity_poly.entity_id
_entity_poly.type
_entity_poly.pdbx_seq_one_letter_code
_entity_poly.pdbx_strand_id
1 'polypeptide(L)'
;MGSKTMFKWPKQITNSLVVQLIKAEKDVHKAVNMFDSATAEYSNGFRHDHETFGLNIYRLVTGNQFRPAEGMLERMKQENCKVTEDIFLTICRGYGCVHKPLDAIRVFHKMEGFMLRPTQKAYLTILDILVEENHVKGAMGFYREMRELGTPPSIVSLNILIKALCKNKETVDSALRIFQEMPSRGCQPDSYTYGTLINGMCRLGKISEAKELFKEMEQKGFSASVVTYTRLLHGLCQSNNLDE
;
A
#
# COMPACT_ATOMS: atom_id res chain seq x y z
N MET A 1 -4.61 1.37 -40.26
CA MET A 1 -5.48 0.20 -40.07
C MET A 1 -4.57 -0.98 -39.77
N GLY A 2 -4.26 -1.25 -38.49
CA GLY A 2 -3.43 -2.40 -38.10
C GLY A 2 -4.27 -3.67 -38.12
N SER A 3 -3.83 -4.64 -38.90
CA SER A 3 -4.40 -5.99 -38.94
C SER A 3 -4.47 -6.54 -37.51
N LYS A 4 -5.68 -6.70 -36.94
CA LYS A 4 -5.91 -7.49 -35.74
C LYS A 4 -5.60 -8.94 -36.11
N THR A 5 -4.40 -9.43 -35.81
CA THR A 5 -4.10 -10.85 -35.84
C THR A 5 -5.06 -11.51 -34.83
N MET A 6 -6.16 -12.05 -35.33
CA MET A 6 -7.09 -12.83 -34.50
C MET A 6 -6.34 -14.04 -33.98
N PHE A 7 -6.16 -14.12 -32.70
CA PHE A 7 -5.61 -15.30 -32.04
C PHE A 7 -6.56 -16.48 -32.26
N LYS A 8 -6.04 -17.61 -32.84
CA LYS A 8 -6.87 -18.78 -33.06
C LYS A 8 -6.91 -19.63 -31.81
N TRP A 9 -8.07 -19.65 -31.17
CA TRP A 9 -8.31 -20.46 -29.98
C TRP A 9 -8.54 -21.94 -30.37
N PRO A 10 -8.15 -22.91 -29.53
CA PRO A 10 -8.52 -24.30 -29.70
C PRO A 10 -10.03 -24.47 -29.53
N LYS A 11 -10.58 -25.62 -30.02
CA LYS A 11 -12.03 -25.91 -29.91
C LYS A 11 -12.61 -25.84 -28.50
N GLN A 12 -11.78 -26.10 -27.50
CA GLN A 12 -12.14 -25.89 -26.08
C GLN A 12 -11.16 -24.91 -25.45
N ILE A 13 -11.66 -23.75 -25.07
CA ILE A 13 -10.92 -22.73 -24.35
C ILE A 13 -11.22 -22.87 -22.84
N THR A 14 -10.18 -22.77 -22.01
CA THR A 14 -10.27 -22.80 -20.55
C THR A 14 -9.60 -21.58 -19.95
N ASN A 15 -10.05 -21.16 -18.76
CA ASN A 15 -9.41 -20.05 -18.02
C ASN A 15 -7.93 -20.32 -17.76
N SER A 16 -7.58 -21.58 -17.43
CA SER A 16 -6.17 -21.97 -17.23
C SER A 16 -5.30 -21.73 -18.47
N LEU A 17 -5.81 -22.06 -19.67
CA LEU A 17 -5.10 -21.80 -20.92
C LEU A 17 -4.93 -20.30 -21.17
N VAL A 18 -5.99 -19.51 -20.95
CA VAL A 18 -5.93 -18.04 -21.09
C VAL A 18 -4.91 -17.45 -20.14
N VAL A 19 -4.92 -17.86 -18.86
CA VAL A 19 -3.94 -17.45 -17.85
C VAL A 19 -2.50 -17.78 -18.28
N GLN A 20 -2.26 -19.01 -18.77
CA GLN A 20 -0.92 -19.42 -19.21
C GLN A 20 -0.43 -18.56 -20.38
N LEU A 21 -1.27 -18.29 -21.36
CA LEU A 21 -0.91 -17.48 -22.53
C LEU A 21 -0.65 -16.01 -22.15
N ILE A 22 -1.49 -15.42 -21.30
CA ILE A 22 -1.29 -14.05 -20.81
C ILE A 22 -0.01 -13.96 -19.96
N LYS A 23 0.32 -14.98 -19.16
CA LYS A 23 1.57 -15.02 -18.37
C LYS A 23 2.80 -15.14 -19.26
N ALA A 24 2.73 -15.91 -20.33
CA ALA A 24 3.84 -16.11 -21.26
C ALA A 24 4.12 -14.90 -22.17
N GLU A 25 3.10 -14.09 -22.46
CA GLU A 25 3.24 -12.92 -23.33
C GLU A 25 3.94 -11.78 -22.57
N LYS A 26 5.01 -11.23 -23.16
CA LYS A 26 5.77 -10.12 -22.56
C LYS A 26 5.14 -8.75 -22.86
N ASP A 27 4.54 -8.62 -24.04
CA ASP A 27 3.92 -7.38 -24.48
C ASP A 27 2.53 -7.23 -23.85
N VAL A 28 2.32 -6.11 -23.12
CA VAL A 28 1.07 -5.83 -22.41
C VAL A 28 -0.11 -5.70 -23.38
N HIS A 29 0.08 -5.04 -24.53
CA HIS A 29 -0.99 -4.87 -25.52
C HIS A 29 -1.40 -6.20 -26.14
N LYS A 30 -0.43 -7.09 -26.41
CA LYS A 30 -0.73 -8.44 -26.92
C LYS A 30 -1.44 -9.27 -25.87
N ALA A 31 -1.01 -9.19 -24.61
CA ALA A 31 -1.67 -9.89 -23.50
C ALA A 31 -3.14 -9.46 -23.35
N VAL A 32 -3.42 -8.15 -23.39
CA VAL A 32 -4.78 -7.60 -23.38
C VAL A 32 -5.58 -8.04 -24.60
N ASN A 33 -4.98 -8.01 -25.80
CA ASN A 33 -5.64 -8.49 -27.03
C ASN A 33 -5.97 -9.99 -26.95
N MET A 34 -5.13 -10.81 -26.33
CA MET A 34 -5.44 -12.22 -26.06
C MET A 34 -6.65 -12.35 -25.15
N PHE A 35 -6.69 -11.61 -24.03
CA PHE A 35 -7.84 -11.58 -23.14
C PHE A 35 -9.11 -11.18 -23.89
N ASP A 36 -9.09 -10.08 -24.64
CA ASP A 36 -10.24 -9.60 -25.40
C ASP A 36 -10.67 -10.56 -26.51
N SER A 37 -9.72 -11.24 -27.17
CA SER A 37 -10.04 -12.23 -28.20
C SER A 37 -10.74 -13.46 -27.64
N ALA A 38 -10.43 -13.85 -26.40
CA ALA A 38 -11.12 -14.93 -25.71
C ALA A 38 -12.60 -14.58 -25.38
N THR A 39 -12.92 -13.28 -25.30
CA THR A 39 -14.33 -12.85 -25.13
C THR A 39 -15.20 -13.23 -26.33
N ALA A 40 -14.64 -13.34 -27.54
CA ALA A 40 -15.40 -13.80 -28.71
C ALA A 40 -15.93 -15.24 -28.55
N GLU A 41 -15.30 -16.03 -27.67
CA GLU A 41 -15.71 -17.41 -27.39
C GLU A 41 -16.84 -17.51 -26.35
N TYR A 42 -17.40 -16.38 -25.89
CA TYR A 42 -18.53 -16.39 -24.96
C TYR A 42 -19.78 -17.05 -25.55
N SER A 43 -19.99 -16.98 -26.86
CA SER A 43 -21.04 -17.71 -27.56
C SER A 43 -20.86 -19.21 -27.48
N ASN A 44 -19.63 -19.69 -27.29
CA ASN A 44 -19.26 -21.09 -27.18
C ASN A 44 -19.22 -21.60 -25.72
N GLY A 45 -19.74 -20.79 -24.76
CA GLY A 45 -19.87 -21.17 -23.35
C GLY A 45 -18.66 -20.83 -22.49
N PHE A 46 -17.61 -20.24 -23.03
CA PHE A 46 -16.50 -19.72 -22.23
C PHE A 46 -16.93 -18.48 -21.44
N ARG A 47 -16.35 -18.25 -20.28
CA ARG A 47 -16.44 -17.00 -19.52
C ARG A 47 -15.12 -16.77 -18.78
N HIS A 48 -14.67 -15.55 -18.77
CA HIS A 48 -13.55 -15.15 -17.90
C HIS A 48 -13.94 -15.29 -16.44
N ASP A 49 -12.98 -15.75 -15.63
CA ASP A 49 -13.12 -15.82 -14.18
C ASP A 49 -12.32 -14.69 -13.50
N HIS A 50 -12.37 -14.66 -12.16
CA HIS A 50 -11.66 -13.64 -11.37
C HIS A 50 -10.14 -13.69 -11.53
N GLU A 51 -9.55 -14.86 -11.84
CA GLU A 51 -8.10 -15.03 -12.03
C GLU A 51 -7.66 -14.43 -13.37
N THR A 52 -8.39 -14.69 -14.44
CA THR A 52 -8.12 -14.12 -15.78
C THR A 52 -8.26 -12.61 -15.78
N PHE A 53 -9.32 -12.07 -15.14
CA PHE A 53 -9.49 -10.63 -14.97
C PHE A 53 -8.39 -10.02 -14.10
N GLY A 54 -8.08 -10.62 -12.96
CA GLY A 54 -7.04 -10.15 -12.04
C GLY A 54 -5.66 -10.09 -12.70
N LEU A 55 -5.32 -11.11 -13.48
CA LEU A 55 -4.08 -11.13 -14.24
C LEU A 55 -4.04 -10.04 -15.33
N ASN A 56 -5.14 -9.83 -16.05
CA ASN A 56 -5.22 -8.79 -17.07
C ASN A 56 -5.10 -7.38 -16.45
N ILE A 57 -5.77 -7.15 -15.31
CA ILE A 57 -5.63 -5.91 -14.55
C ILE A 57 -4.19 -5.71 -14.09
N TYR A 58 -3.54 -6.75 -13.55
CA TYR A 58 -2.13 -6.68 -13.16
C TYR A 58 -1.22 -6.30 -14.35
N ARG A 59 -1.43 -6.89 -15.53
CA ARG A 59 -0.69 -6.56 -16.75
C ARG A 59 -0.90 -5.13 -17.20
N LEU A 60 -2.14 -4.63 -17.15
CA LEU A 60 -2.46 -3.24 -17.45
C LEU A 60 -1.79 -2.27 -16.48
N VAL A 61 -1.83 -2.58 -15.18
CA VAL A 61 -1.19 -1.77 -14.14
C VAL A 61 0.33 -1.72 -14.32
N THR A 62 0.98 -2.86 -14.58
CA THR A 62 2.43 -2.90 -14.85
C THR A 62 2.83 -2.18 -16.13
N GLY A 63 1.92 -2.06 -17.08
CA GLY A 63 2.06 -1.25 -18.30
C GLY A 63 1.63 0.20 -18.13
N ASN A 64 1.37 0.68 -16.91
CA ASN A 64 0.88 2.04 -16.60
C ASN A 64 -0.45 2.41 -17.29
N GLN A 65 -1.25 1.40 -17.66
CA GLN A 65 -2.54 1.58 -18.31
C GLN A 65 -3.69 1.57 -17.28
N PHE A 66 -3.72 2.55 -16.40
CA PHE A 66 -4.63 2.57 -15.24
C PHE A 66 -6.10 2.72 -15.61
N ARG A 67 -6.44 3.60 -16.57
CA ARG A 67 -7.85 3.77 -17.01
C ARG A 67 -8.45 2.48 -17.59
N PRO A 68 -7.76 1.77 -18.50
CA PRO A 68 -8.18 0.42 -18.91
C PRO A 68 -8.31 -0.57 -17.74
N ALA A 69 -7.36 -0.57 -16.79
CA ALA A 69 -7.43 -1.44 -15.60
C ALA A 69 -8.68 -1.16 -14.74
N GLU A 70 -9.01 0.12 -14.53
CA GLU A 70 -10.26 0.49 -13.84
C GLU A 70 -11.51 0.09 -14.63
N GLY A 71 -11.47 0.20 -15.97
CA GLY A 71 -12.56 -0.26 -16.84
C GLY A 71 -12.81 -1.76 -16.72
N MET A 72 -11.77 -2.57 -16.44
CA MET A 72 -11.94 -4.01 -16.19
C MET A 72 -12.73 -4.30 -14.90
N LEU A 73 -12.65 -3.44 -13.87
CA LEU A 73 -13.48 -3.59 -12.67
C LEU A 73 -14.97 -3.48 -13.01
N GLU A 74 -15.33 -2.46 -13.80
CA GLU A 74 -16.71 -2.27 -14.24
C GLU A 74 -17.19 -3.43 -15.12
N ARG A 75 -16.34 -3.94 -15.99
CA ARG A 75 -16.64 -5.11 -16.80
C ARG A 75 -16.84 -6.36 -15.96
N MET A 76 -16.00 -6.61 -14.93
CA MET A 76 -16.20 -7.71 -13.99
C MET A 76 -17.58 -7.63 -13.32
N LYS A 77 -18.01 -6.43 -12.93
CA LYS A 77 -19.34 -6.20 -12.34
C LYS A 77 -20.45 -6.53 -13.34
N GLN A 78 -20.34 -6.07 -14.58
CA GLN A 78 -21.31 -6.35 -15.65
C GLN A 78 -21.41 -7.84 -15.99
N GLU A 79 -20.29 -8.56 -15.94
CA GLU A 79 -20.22 -9.99 -16.23
C GLU A 79 -20.52 -10.86 -14.97
N ASN A 80 -20.96 -10.26 -13.86
CA ASN A 80 -21.19 -10.94 -12.57
C ASN A 80 -19.96 -11.73 -12.08
N CYS A 81 -18.76 -11.30 -12.45
CA CYS A 81 -17.53 -11.89 -11.99
C CYS A 81 -17.16 -11.32 -10.61
N LYS A 82 -16.72 -12.18 -9.70
CA LYS A 82 -16.39 -11.79 -8.33
C LYS A 82 -15.21 -10.82 -8.34
N VAL A 83 -15.45 -9.59 -7.89
CA VAL A 83 -14.41 -8.60 -7.63
C VAL A 83 -13.92 -8.76 -6.19
N THR A 84 -12.61 -8.72 -5.98
CA THR A 84 -11.99 -8.86 -4.66
C THR A 84 -11.22 -7.60 -4.27
N GLU A 85 -11.02 -7.40 -2.97
CA GLU A 85 -10.21 -6.31 -2.45
C GLU A 85 -8.80 -6.29 -3.07
N ASP A 86 -8.16 -7.47 -3.23
CA ASP A 86 -6.79 -7.57 -3.78
C ASP A 86 -6.66 -7.00 -5.19
N ILE A 87 -7.71 -7.09 -6.01
CA ILE A 87 -7.74 -6.50 -7.35
C ILE A 87 -7.70 -4.97 -7.24
N PHE A 88 -8.50 -4.37 -6.35
CA PHE A 88 -8.45 -2.94 -6.08
C PHE A 88 -7.08 -2.50 -5.57
N LEU A 89 -6.52 -3.24 -4.61
CA LEU A 89 -5.21 -2.92 -4.04
C LEU A 89 -4.07 -3.04 -5.06
N THR A 90 -4.20 -3.91 -6.06
CA THR A 90 -3.26 -3.98 -7.18
C THR A 90 -3.23 -2.67 -7.96
N ILE A 91 -4.40 -2.10 -8.26
CA ILE A 91 -4.49 -0.80 -8.96
C ILE A 91 -3.98 0.34 -8.06
N CYS A 92 -4.35 0.35 -6.77
CA CYS A 92 -3.90 1.36 -5.81
C CYS A 92 -2.37 1.37 -5.68
N ARG A 93 -1.73 0.20 -5.53
CA ARG A 93 -0.26 0.09 -5.48
C ARG A 93 0.38 0.57 -6.77
N GLY A 94 -0.21 0.22 -7.92
CA GLY A 94 0.25 0.73 -9.20
C GLY A 94 0.25 2.25 -9.26
N TYR A 95 -0.81 2.90 -8.81
CA TYR A 95 -0.86 4.37 -8.71
C TYR A 95 0.20 4.90 -7.74
N GLY A 96 0.45 4.22 -6.61
CA GLY A 96 1.55 4.56 -5.71
C GLY A 96 2.92 4.51 -6.42
N CYS A 97 3.19 3.45 -7.18
CA CYS A 97 4.46 3.31 -7.93
C CYS A 97 4.70 4.41 -8.99
N VAL A 98 3.65 5.06 -9.48
CA VAL A 98 3.76 6.18 -10.43
C VAL A 98 3.52 7.55 -9.79
N HIS A 99 3.68 7.63 -8.46
CA HIS A 99 3.59 8.87 -7.68
C HIS A 99 2.23 9.59 -7.81
N LYS A 100 1.12 8.84 -7.85
CA LYS A 100 -0.25 9.36 -7.92
C LYS A 100 -1.10 8.92 -6.71
N PRO A 101 -0.76 9.34 -5.49
CA PRO A 101 -1.43 8.88 -4.28
C PRO A 101 -2.92 9.24 -4.21
N LEU A 102 -3.32 10.39 -4.80
CA LEU A 102 -4.72 10.80 -4.81
C LEU A 102 -5.59 9.91 -5.71
N ASP A 103 -5.02 9.40 -6.81
CA ASP A 103 -5.71 8.41 -7.65
C ASP A 103 -5.84 7.06 -6.91
N ALA A 104 -4.85 6.66 -6.12
CA ALA A 104 -4.95 5.48 -5.27
C ALA A 104 -6.11 5.60 -4.27
N ILE A 105 -6.25 6.74 -3.59
CA ILE A 105 -7.38 7.02 -2.68
C ILE A 105 -8.71 6.96 -3.45
N ARG A 106 -8.80 7.59 -4.62
CA ARG A 106 -10.01 7.59 -5.45
C ARG A 106 -10.44 6.16 -5.83
N VAL A 107 -9.47 5.30 -6.19
CA VAL A 107 -9.75 3.89 -6.50
C VAL A 107 -10.15 3.12 -5.25
N PHE A 108 -9.53 3.39 -4.10
CA PHE A 108 -9.93 2.79 -2.82
C PHE A 108 -11.40 3.07 -2.51
N HIS A 109 -11.84 4.33 -2.59
CA HIS A 109 -13.26 4.67 -2.33
C HIS A 109 -14.26 4.06 -3.30
N LYS A 110 -13.82 3.68 -4.53
CA LYS A 110 -14.69 2.93 -5.45
C LYS A 110 -15.09 1.55 -4.91
N MET A 111 -14.37 0.97 -3.95
CA MET A 111 -14.70 -0.34 -3.36
C MET A 111 -16.13 -0.38 -2.80
N GLU A 112 -16.60 0.73 -2.22
CA GLU A 112 -17.97 0.84 -1.69
C GLU A 112 -19.02 0.61 -2.79
N GLY A 113 -18.83 1.16 -3.98
CA GLY A 113 -19.69 0.95 -5.15
C GLY A 113 -19.74 -0.51 -5.65
N PHE A 114 -18.80 -1.33 -5.21
CA PHE A 114 -18.74 -2.78 -5.45
C PHE A 114 -19.18 -3.60 -4.22
N MET A 115 -19.80 -2.98 -3.23
CA MET A 115 -20.21 -3.60 -1.98
C MET A 115 -19.08 -4.29 -1.21
N LEU A 116 -17.85 -3.83 -1.41
CA LEU A 116 -16.66 -4.30 -0.69
C LEU A 116 -16.41 -3.39 0.51
N ARG A 117 -16.39 -3.97 1.70
CA ARG A 117 -15.93 -3.26 2.90
C ARG A 117 -14.41 -3.37 2.98
N PRO A 118 -13.68 -2.24 2.96
CA PRO A 118 -12.23 -2.25 3.08
C PRO A 118 -11.79 -2.91 4.39
N THR A 119 -10.84 -3.83 4.30
CA THR A 119 -10.21 -4.42 5.48
C THR A 119 -9.07 -3.55 6.00
N GLN A 120 -8.53 -3.89 7.17
CA GLN A 120 -7.34 -3.24 7.70
C GLN A 120 -6.17 -3.24 6.69
N LYS A 121 -6.02 -4.31 5.90
CA LYS A 121 -5.01 -4.42 4.83
C LYS A 121 -5.16 -3.32 3.78
N ALA A 122 -6.39 -3.00 3.39
CA ALA A 122 -6.65 -1.94 2.41
C ALA A 122 -6.25 -0.56 2.96
N TYR A 123 -6.65 -0.25 4.19
CA TYR A 123 -6.27 1.00 4.85
C TYR A 123 -4.75 1.13 5.00
N LEU A 124 -4.06 0.06 5.44
CA LEU A 124 -2.60 0.07 5.57
C LEU A 124 -1.91 0.30 4.22
N THR A 125 -2.42 -0.29 3.14
CA THR A 125 -1.87 -0.09 1.80
C THR A 125 -1.94 1.38 1.36
N ILE A 126 -3.06 2.06 1.61
CA ILE A 126 -3.20 3.48 1.25
C ILE A 126 -2.37 4.37 2.17
N LEU A 127 -2.34 4.09 3.48
CA LEU A 127 -1.48 4.82 4.41
C LEU A 127 -0.01 4.75 4.00
N ASP A 128 0.46 3.56 3.62
CA ASP A 128 1.85 3.36 3.19
C ASP A 128 2.16 4.16 1.92
N ILE A 129 1.28 4.11 0.91
CA ILE A 129 1.40 4.93 -0.31
C ILE A 129 1.49 6.42 0.02
N LEU A 130 0.61 6.94 0.89
CA LEU A 130 0.60 8.35 1.28
C LEU A 130 1.87 8.77 2.01
N VAL A 131 2.41 7.89 2.84
CA VAL A 131 3.63 8.14 3.62
C VAL A 131 4.88 8.09 2.75
N GLU A 132 4.98 7.15 1.83
CA GLU A 132 6.10 7.09 0.88
C GLU A 132 6.12 8.34 -0.02
N GLU A 133 4.96 8.85 -0.42
CA GLU A 133 4.81 10.08 -1.20
C GLU A 133 4.92 11.36 -0.34
N ASN A 134 5.30 11.24 0.93
CA ASN A 134 5.41 12.36 1.87
C ASN A 134 4.11 13.19 2.02
N HIS A 135 2.95 12.58 1.75
CA HIS A 135 1.64 13.21 1.82
C HIS A 135 1.05 13.13 3.24
N VAL A 136 1.77 13.68 4.23
CA VAL A 136 1.50 13.51 5.67
C VAL A 136 0.09 13.96 6.06
N LYS A 137 -0.38 15.11 5.54
CA LYS A 137 -1.74 15.60 5.83
C LYS A 137 -2.81 14.62 5.33
N GLY A 138 -2.60 14.06 4.15
CA GLY A 138 -3.49 13.03 3.57
C GLY A 138 -3.49 11.75 4.42
N ALA A 139 -2.31 11.29 4.85
CA ALA A 139 -2.21 10.11 5.71
C ALA A 139 -2.95 10.28 7.04
N MET A 140 -2.83 11.46 7.66
CA MET A 140 -3.55 11.77 8.90
C MET A 140 -5.08 11.83 8.70
N GLY A 141 -5.53 12.43 7.58
CA GLY A 141 -6.95 12.47 7.21
C GLY A 141 -7.50 11.07 6.97
N PHE A 142 -6.80 10.28 6.18
CA PHE A 142 -7.19 8.90 5.86
C PHE A 142 -7.19 7.97 7.08
N TYR A 143 -6.23 8.14 7.99
CA TYR A 143 -6.25 7.44 9.28
C TYR A 143 -7.46 7.81 10.15
N ARG A 144 -7.88 9.09 10.15
CA ARG A 144 -9.09 9.53 10.85
C ARG A 144 -10.33 8.86 10.25
N GLU A 145 -10.46 8.87 8.95
CA GLU A 145 -11.53 8.19 8.21
C GLU A 145 -11.61 6.69 8.56
N MET A 146 -10.47 5.99 8.57
CA MET A 146 -10.39 4.58 8.98
C MET A 146 -11.03 4.35 10.36
N ARG A 147 -10.75 5.24 11.31
CA ARG A 147 -11.30 5.16 12.68
C ARG A 147 -12.80 5.47 12.72
N GLU A 148 -13.25 6.48 12.00
CA GLU A 148 -14.66 6.88 11.92
C GLU A 148 -15.53 5.78 11.31
N LEU A 149 -14.98 5.03 10.38
CA LEU A 149 -15.62 3.86 9.77
C LEU A 149 -15.50 2.58 10.61
N GLY A 150 -15.01 2.68 11.85
CA GLY A 150 -14.98 1.59 12.82
C GLY A 150 -13.84 0.59 12.64
N THR A 151 -12.86 0.86 11.77
CA THR A 151 -11.67 0.02 11.67
C THR A 151 -10.67 0.41 12.76
N PRO A 152 -10.37 -0.49 13.73
CA PRO A 152 -9.51 -0.15 14.85
C PRO A 152 -8.06 0.10 14.38
N PRO A 153 -7.33 1.03 15.03
CA PRO A 153 -5.92 1.20 14.77
C PRO A 153 -5.14 -0.07 15.14
N SER A 154 -4.07 -0.33 14.42
CA SER A 154 -3.10 -1.36 14.76
C SER A 154 -1.74 -0.73 15.02
N ILE A 155 -0.86 -1.48 15.67
CA ILE A 155 0.53 -1.04 15.87
C ILE A 155 1.20 -0.69 14.53
N VAL A 156 0.88 -1.44 13.47
CA VAL A 156 1.41 -1.20 12.13
C VAL A 156 0.94 0.15 11.58
N SER A 157 -0.37 0.47 11.67
CA SER A 157 -0.91 1.76 11.19
C SER A 157 -0.32 2.94 11.95
N LEU A 158 -0.12 2.81 13.26
CA LEU A 158 0.47 3.85 14.10
C LEU A 158 1.96 4.02 13.79
N ASN A 159 2.70 2.94 13.60
CA ASN A 159 4.11 2.98 13.21
C ASN A 159 4.34 3.63 11.84
N ILE A 160 3.46 3.38 10.87
CA ILE A 160 3.48 4.05 9.55
C ILE A 160 3.33 5.58 9.74
N LEU A 161 2.37 6.02 10.56
CA LEU A 161 2.16 7.43 10.82
C LEU A 161 3.33 8.07 11.59
N ILE A 162 3.84 7.41 12.64
CA ILE A 162 5.01 7.87 13.40
C ILE A 162 6.20 8.05 12.46
N LYS A 163 6.50 7.08 11.60
CA LYS A 163 7.56 7.16 10.60
C LYS A 163 7.40 8.38 9.69
N ALA A 164 6.17 8.66 9.24
CA ALA A 164 5.87 9.82 8.40
C ALA A 164 6.10 11.15 9.14
N LEU A 165 5.56 11.25 10.34
CA LEU A 165 5.61 12.46 11.17
C LEU A 165 7.04 12.79 11.64
N CYS A 166 7.88 11.77 11.81
CA CYS A 166 9.30 11.94 12.14
C CYS A 166 10.16 12.47 10.97
N LYS A 167 9.60 12.64 9.77
CA LYS A 167 10.36 13.21 8.63
C LYS A 167 10.62 14.71 8.77
N ASN A 168 9.77 15.47 9.47
CA ASN A 168 9.83 16.93 9.57
C ASN A 168 9.79 17.43 11.03
N LYS A 169 10.52 18.52 11.31
CA LYS A 169 10.55 19.15 12.65
C LYS A 169 9.17 19.62 13.11
N GLU A 170 8.34 20.11 12.19
CA GLU A 170 7.00 20.65 12.50
C GLU A 170 5.99 19.56 12.90
N THR A 171 6.23 18.30 12.49
CA THR A 171 5.29 17.20 12.70
C THR A 171 5.74 16.19 13.75
N VAL A 172 7.00 16.24 14.17
CA VAL A 172 7.57 15.26 15.11
C VAL A 172 6.89 15.25 16.48
N ASP A 173 6.42 16.38 16.96
CA ASP A 173 5.67 16.45 18.23
C ASP A 173 4.29 15.74 18.12
N SER A 174 3.74 15.67 16.90
CA SER A 174 2.56 14.85 16.63
C SER A 174 2.88 13.34 16.64
N ALA A 175 4.10 12.95 16.25
CA ALA A 175 4.56 11.57 16.40
C ALA A 175 4.66 11.15 17.85
N LEU A 176 5.22 12.02 18.71
CA LEU A 176 5.27 11.77 20.16
C LEU A 176 3.88 11.65 20.78
N ARG A 177 2.93 12.50 20.40
CA ARG A 177 1.55 12.38 20.89
C ARG A 177 0.91 11.05 20.48
N ILE A 178 1.07 10.63 19.23
CA ILE A 178 0.58 9.31 18.78
C ILE A 178 1.20 8.19 19.62
N PHE A 179 2.51 8.23 19.83
CA PHE A 179 3.23 7.26 20.65
C PHE A 179 2.69 7.19 22.09
N GLN A 180 2.51 8.34 22.74
CA GLN A 180 1.97 8.41 24.10
C GLN A 180 0.52 7.90 24.19
N GLU A 181 -0.27 8.08 23.13
CA GLU A 181 -1.65 7.61 23.04
C GLU A 181 -1.78 6.13 22.63
N MET A 182 -0.71 5.47 22.16
CA MET A 182 -0.77 4.07 21.73
C MET A 182 -1.36 3.12 22.78
N PRO A 183 -0.94 3.17 24.07
CA PRO A 183 -1.49 2.29 25.10
C PRO A 183 -3.00 2.47 25.31
N SER A 184 -3.47 3.72 25.35
CA SER A 184 -4.90 4.03 25.50
C SER A 184 -5.77 3.58 24.32
N ARG A 185 -5.12 3.33 23.16
CA ARG A 185 -5.76 2.81 21.96
C ARG A 185 -5.65 1.27 21.82
N GLY A 186 -5.18 0.58 22.86
CA GLY A 186 -4.99 -0.87 22.88
C GLY A 186 -3.76 -1.35 22.08
N CYS A 187 -2.86 -0.45 21.68
CA CYS A 187 -1.64 -0.75 20.96
C CYS A 187 -0.43 -0.46 21.84
N GLN A 188 0.32 -1.48 22.26
CA GLN A 188 1.55 -1.26 23.02
C GLN A 188 2.72 -0.96 22.07
N PRO A 189 3.48 0.13 22.31
CA PRO A 189 4.71 0.39 21.55
C PRO A 189 5.69 -0.78 21.65
N ASP A 190 6.31 -1.13 20.53
CA ASP A 190 7.32 -2.17 20.43
C ASP A 190 8.72 -1.60 20.14
N SER A 191 9.73 -2.47 20.05
CA SER A 191 11.11 -2.06 19.73
C SER A 191 11.21 -1.30 18.40
N TYR A 192 10.34 -1.60 17.43
CA TYR A 192 10.28 -0.89 16.15
C TYR A 192 9.73 0.53 16.32
N THR A 193 8.70 0.71 17.16
CA THR A 193 8.11 2.02 17.48
C THR A 193 9.15 2.93 18.12
N TYR A 194 9.84 2.45 19.16
CA TYR A 194 10.92 3.19 19.82
C TYR A 194 12.05 3.54 18.85
N GLY A 195 12.55 2.54 18.10
CA GLY A 195 13.63 2.74 17.13
C GLY A 195 13.27 3.77 16.05
N THR A 196 12.01 3.79 15.59
CA THR A 196 11.54 4.76 14.60
C THR A 196 11.55 6.18 15.15
N LEU A 197 11.06 6.38 16.38
CA LEU A 197 11.09 7.69 17.07
C LEU A 197 12.52 8.16 17.33
N ILE A 198 13.36 7.31 17.95
CA ILE A 198 14.75 7.64 18.25
C ILE A 198 15.49 8.07 16.97
N ASN A 199 15.36 7.27 15.90
CA ASN A 199 15.98 7.58 14.61
C ASN A 199 15.48 8.92 14.02
N GLY A 200 14.17 9.18 14.15
CA GLY A 200 13.56 10.44 13.72
C GLY A 200 14.07 11.63 14.52
N MET A 201 14.13 11.53 15.85
CA MET A 201 14.62 12.57 16.76
C MET A 201 16.09 12.89 16.49
N CYS A 202 16.96 11.86 16.38
CA CYS A 202 18.38 12.05 16.03
C CYS A 202 18.54 12.79 14.71
N ARG A 203 17.78 12.40 13.67
CA ARG A 203 17.86 13.08 12.36
C ARG A 203 17.43 14.54 12.41
N LEU A 204 16.52 14.89 13.30
CA LEU A 204 16.01 16.25 13.48
C LEU A 204 16.84 17.07 14.47
N GLY A 205 17.92 16.51 15.05
CA GLY A 205 18.78 17.16 16.02
C GLY A 205 18.20 17.24 17.44
N LYS A 206 17.10 16.53 17.73
CA LYS A 206 16.47 16.45 19.07
C LYS A 206 17.14 15.32 19.87
N ILE A 207 18.43 15.49 20.19
CA ILE A 207 19.24 14.43 20.77
C ILE A 207 18.86 14.11 22.22
N SER A 208 18.50 15.14 23.01
CA SER A 208 18.07 14.94 24.41
C SER A 208 16.83 14.06 24.48
N GLU A 209 15.81 14.37 23.67
CA GLU A 209 14.58 13.58 23.61
C GLU A 209 14.84 12.15 23.08
N ALA A 210 15.78 12.00 22.14
CA ALA A 210 16.17 10.68 21.64
C ALA A 210 16.83 9.83 22.74
N LYS A 211 17.67 10.41 23.59
CA LYS A 211 18.28 9.74 24.76
C LYS A 211 17.25 9.29 25.78
N GLU A 212 16.27 10.14 26.08
CA GLU A 212 15.18 9.80 27.00
C GLU A 212 14.36 8.61 26.49
N LEU A 213 13.98 8.63 25.21
CA LEU A 213 13.28 7.51 24.57
C LEU A 213 14.12 6.22 24.55
N PHE A 214 15.42 6.35 24.35
CA PHE A 214 16.32 5.21 24.38
C PHE A 214 16.42 4.58 25.79
N LYS A 215 16.55 5.40 26.83
CA LYS A 215 16.53 4.94 28.24
C LYS A 215 15.19 4.25 28.58
N GLU A 216 14.06 4.85 28.14
CA GLU A 216 12.75 4.24 28.35
C GLU A 216 12.61 2.89 27.64
N MET A 217 13.11 2.79 26.41
CA MET A 217 13.15 1.54 25.63
C MET A 217 13.88 0.42 26.39
N GLU A 218 15.08 0.72 26.92
CA GLU A 218 15.88 -0.23 27.70
C GLU A 218 15.20 -0.61 29.03
N GLN A 219 14.63 0.35 29.74
CA GLN A 219 13.91 0.10 31.01
C GLN A 219 12.69 -0.82 30.82
N LYS A 220 12.07 -0.78 29.64
CA LYS A 220 10.98 -1.69 29.27
C LYS A 220 11.47 -3.04 28.73
N GLY A 221 12.78 -3.29 28.71
CA GLY A 221 13.38 -4.56 28.29
C GLY A 221 13.47 -4.73 26.77
N PHE A 222 13.29 -3.67 25.98
CA PHE A 222 13.46 -3.74 24.53
C PHE A 222 14.92 -3.53 24.16
N SER A 223 15.42 -4.38 23.23
CA SER A 223 16.75 -4.23 22.66
C SER A 223 16.72 -3.27 21.46
N ALA A 224 17.62 -2.31 21.46
CA ALA A 224 17.79 -1.41 20.32
C ALA A 224 18.48 -2.13 19.15
N SER A 225 18.09 -1.78 17.92
CA SER A 225 18.75 -2.29 16.73
C SER A 225 20.10 -1.60 16.50
N VAL A 226 20.99 -2.23 15.73
CA VAL A 226 22.27 -1.61 15.30
C VAL A 226 22.04 -0.24 14.64
N VAL A 227 20.95 -0.11 13.86
CA VAL A 227 20.60 1.16 13.23
C VAL A 227 20.26 2.23 14.28
N THR A 228 19.54 1.87 15.34
CA THR A 228 19.16 2.80 16.41
C THR A 228 20.41 3.27 17.18
N TYR A 229 21.31 2.35 17.55
CA TYR A 229 22.59 2.70 18.20
C TYR A 229 23.43 3.60 17.32
N THR A 230 23.64 3.24 16.06
CA THR A 230 24.46 4.03 15.12
C THR A 230 23.90 5.44 14.94
N ARG A 231 22.59 5.59 14.86
CA ARG A 231 21.94 6.90 14.72
C ARG A 231 22.09 7.76 15.98
N LEU A 232 21.93 7.15 17.15
CA LEU A 232 22.09 7.86 18.42
C LEU A 232 23.55 8.32 18.61
N LEU A 233 24.53 7.44 18.37
CA LEU A 233 25.95 7.79 18.41
C LEU A 233 26.30 8.91 17.45
N HIS A 234 25.85 8.83 16.21
CA HIS A 234 26.07 9.88 15.22
C HIS A 234 25.47 11.23 15.65
N GLY A 235 24.25 11.21 16.23
CA GLY A 235 23.61 12.41 16.77
C GLY A 235 24.39 13.02 17.94
N LEU A 236 24.89 12.19 18.85
CA LEU A 236 25.73 12.63 19.98
C LEU A 236 27.04 13.27 19.49
N CYS A 237 27.72 12.65 18.53
CA CYS A 237 28.94 13.20 17.94
C CYS A 237 28.70 14.57 17.28
N GLN A 238 27.56 14.75 16.59
CA GLN A 238 27.22 16.03 15.96
C GLN A 238 26.85 17.13 16.97
N SER A 239 26.30 16.76 18.12
CA SER A 239 25.93 17.73 19.18
C SER A 239 27.09 18.11 20.11
N ASN A 240 28.31 17.64 19.87
CA ASN A 240 29.48 17.78 20.74
C ASN A 240 29.30 17.23 22.16
N ASN A 241 28.35 16.35 22.36
CA ASN A 241 28.10 15.67 23.66
C ASN A 241 28.82 14.31 23.65
N LEU A 242 30.16 14.34 23.52
CA LEU A 242 31.00 13.13 23.45
C LEU A 242 31.36 12.53 24.82
N ASP A 243 31.06 13.24 25.91
CA ASP A 243 31.46 12.83 27.28
C ASP A 243 30.40 12.01 28.03
N GLU A 244 29.36 11.50 27.33
CA GLU A 244 28.28 10.67 27.87
C GLU A 244 28.17 9.32 27.12
#